data_f79bf8a53d017157f1d161cafe32b091
#
_entry.id   f79bf8a53d017157f1d161cafe32b091
#
_cell.length_a   1.000
_cell.length_b   1.000
_cell.length_c   1.000
_cell.angle_alpha   90.00
_cell.angle_beta   90.00
_cell.angle_gamma   90.00
#
_symmetry.space_group_name_H-M   'P 1'
#
loop_
_entity.id
_entity.type
_entity.pdbx_description
1 polymer ?
#
loop_
_entity_poly.entity_id
_entity_poly.type
_entity_poly.pdbx_seq_one_letter_code
_entity_poly.pdbx_strand_id
1 'polypeptide(L)'
;MAVAAEGELRVVSPATLEVVGSVPTVGPEAVQELVAEARLAQERFAEVPLVERRALLVRVADLVLERADEIADVIVAETAKPRVEAFTTELFPALDALTWLARNMPKLLAPERVRYPQLQLKHKRAHLLYEPLGVVGVIAPWNFPFAIPFTQVAYAVAAGNGVVLKPSELTPLSGALVEQLFVDAGAPASLVRVAQGDGEVGAALVRAHGLGKVLFTGSGEVGRLVAAAAGERLVPVTLELGGKDPMVVLDDADLARAVDGALWASFFNCGQVCSGVERIYVEGSLYEPFVEQLAARARELELGPLISEEQRDKVEALVVDALAHGARALAGGRAPDRVGWFYEPTVLVDVAADARIEHDETFGPVVTVTRVADEAAAVRAANGGVYGLGASVWTRSGERASRVARKLRAGSVWHNDHVYTYASAQATWGGRGESGYGRTHSKHGLYDLTSPKFVDHDSGRVPVPWWFPYDEEATSAFRGMAGVLYGSHKLKTAWRERRALLAMAKRYRP
;
A
#
# COMPACT_ATOMS: atom_id res chain seq x y z
N MET A 1 13.00 -16.27 -25.31
CA MET A 1 12.36 -17.60 -25.47
C MET A 1 11.03 -17.52 -24.74
N ALA A 2 9.95 -18.08 -25.30
CA ALA A 2 8.68 -18.13 -24.57
C ALA A 2 8.78 -19.19 -23.46
N VAL A 3 8.47 -18.80 -22.22
CA VAL A 3 8.36 -19.75 -21.11
C VAL A 3 7.22 -20.72 -21.43
N ALA A 4 7.44 -22.02 -21.33
CA ALA A 4 6.43 -23.02 -21.63
C ALA A 4 5.26 -22.90 -20.64
N ALA A 5 4.03 -22.85 -21.14
CA ALA A 5 2.83 -22.92 -20.33
C ALA A 5 2.63 -24.35 -19.83
N GLU A 6 2.47 -24.56 -18.52
CA GLU A 6 2.25 -25.88 -17.93
C GLU A 6 0.77 -26.25 -17.78
N GLY A 7 -0.12 -25.30 -17.91
CA GLY A 7 -1.55 -25.49 -17.75
C GLY A 7 -2.37 -24.26 -18.15
N GLU A 8 -3.62 -24.26 -17.78
CA GLU A 8 -4.56 -23.18 -18.06
C GLU A 8 -5.39 -22.87 -16.80
N LEU A 9 -5.41 -21.59 -16.40
CA LEU A 9 -6.36 -21.09 -15.40
C LEU A 9 -7.64 -20.67 -16.09
N ARG A 10 -8.76 -21.30 -15.73
CA ARG A 10 -10.09 -20.92 -16.16
C ARG A 10 -10.70 -19.92 -15.19
N VAL A 11 -11.18 -18.83 -15.72
CA VAL A 11 -11.80 -17.75 -14.95
C VAL A 11 -13.30 -17.93 -14.97
N VAL A 12 -13.91 -17.97 -13.80
CA VAL A 12 -15.35 -18.18 -13.63
C VAL A 12 -15.97 -16.89 -13.09
N SER A 13 -17.05 -16.42 -13.72
CA SER A 13 -17.81 -15.28 -13.20
C SER A 13 -18.47 -15.65 -11.86
N PRO A 14 -18.23 -14.89 -10.77
CA PRO A 14 -18.82 -15.17 -9.48
C PRO A 14 -20.34 -14.97 -9.44
N ALA A 15 -20.91 -14.28 -10.44
CA ALA A 15 -22.36 -14.04 -10.54
C ALA A 15 -23.10 -15.15 -11.27
N THR A 16 -22.53 -15.69 -12.37
CA THR A 16 -23.20 -16.68 -13.23
C THR A 16 -22.63 -18.08 -13.12
N LEU A 17 -21.46 -18.23 -12.55
CA LEU A 17 -20.65 -19.46 -12.46
C LEU A 17 -20.25 -19.99 -13.85
N GLU A 18 -20.32 -19.18 -14.88
CA GLU A 18 -19.87 -19.49 -16.23
C GLU A 18 -18.41 -19.11 -16.44
N VAL A 19 -17.72 -19.83 -17.30
CA VAL A 19 -16.34 -19.50 -17.70
C VAL A 19 -16.36 -18.26 -18.59
N VAL A 20 -15.65 -17.22 -18.19
CA VAL A 20 -15.55 -15.94 -18.89
C VAL A 20 -14.23 -15.74 -19.63
N GLY A 21 -13.25 -16.61 -19.40
CA GLY A 21 -11.96 -16.58 -20.07
C GLY A 21 -10.98 -17.59 -19.47
N SER A 22 -9.78 -17.59 -20.02
CA SER A 22 -8.68 -18.40 -19.49
C SER A 22 -7.33 -17.77 -19.82
N VAL A 23 -6.31 -18.11 -19.06
CA VAL A 23 -4.91 -17.71 -19.29
C VAL A 23 -3.98 -18.91 -19.16
N PRO A 24 -2.87 -18.95 -19.94
CA PRO A 24 -1.85 -19.95 -19.72
C PRO A 24 -1.12 -19.71 -18.41
N THR A 25 -0.76 -20.77 -17.70
CA THR A 25 0.01 -20.70 -16.46
C THR A 25 1.48 -20.99 -16.70
N VAL A 26 2.33 -20.54 -15.78
CA VAL A 26 3.74 -20.93 -15.71
C VAL A 26 3.94 -21.85 -14.52
N GLY A 27 4.89 -22.79 -14.63
CA GLY A 27 5.31 -23.56 -13.47
C GLY A 27 6.22 -22.77 -12.53
N PRO A 28 6.32 -23.20 -11.25
CA PRO A 28 7.20 -22.56 -10.27
C PRO A 28 8.67 -22.46 -10.71
N GLU A 29 9.17 -23.41 -11.50
CA GLU A 29 10.55 -23.44 -12.02
C GLU A 29 10.80 -22.37 -13.08
N ALA A 30 9.78 -21.97 -13.84
CA ALA A 30 9.89 -20.92 -14.86
C ALA A 30 10.01 -19.49 -14.27
N VAL A 31 9.62 -19.31 -13.01
CA VAL A 31 9.64 -18.00 -12.35
C VAL A 31 11.06 -17.42 -12.27
N GLN A 32 12.07 -18.28 -12.06
CA GLN A 32 13.46 -17.81 -12.01
C GLN A 32 13.93 -17.25 -13.35
N GLU A 33 13.46 -17.80 -14.48
CA GLU A 33 13.76 -17.30 -15.83
C GLU A 33 13.08 -15.92 -16.05
N LEU A 34 11.82 -15.79 -15.66
CA LEU A 34 11.11 -14.49 -15.73
C LEU A 34 11.83 -13.38 -14.95
N VAL A 35 12.33 -13.70 -13.74
CA VAL A 35 13.11 -12.73 -12.94
C VAL A 35 14.44 -12.39 -13.63
N ALA A 36 15.11 -13.37 -14.24
CA ALA A 36 16.38 -13.14 -14.95
C ALA A 36 16.16 -12.26 -16.21
N GLU A 37 15.10 -12.53 -16.99
CA GLU A 37 14.73 -11.69 -18.14
C GLU A 37 14.40 -10.25 -17.72
N ALA A 38 13.57 -10.09 -16.68
CA ALA A 38 13.22 -8.78 -16.15
C ALA A 38 14.46 -8.02 -15.66
N ARG A 39 15.44 -8.71 -15.08
CA ARG A 39 16.70 -8.12 -14.64
C ARG A 39 17.52 -7.60 -15.82
N LEU A 40 17.69 -8.39 -16.88
CA LEU A 40 18.42 -7.96 -18.07
C LEU A 40 17.78 -6.72 -18.73
N ALA A 41 16.46 -6.67 -18.78
CA ALA A 41 15.72 -5.50 -19.25
C ALA A 41 15.90 -4.30 -18.31
N GLN A 42 15.84 -4.53 -17.02
CA GLN A 42 15.98 -3.51 -15.98
C GLN A 42 17.39 -2.86 -16.00
N GLU A 43 18.46 -3.62 -16.14
CA GLU A 43 19.83 -3.09 -16.20
C GLU A 43 20.00 -2.04 -17.30
N ARG A 44 19.35 -2.24 -18.46
CA ARG A 44 19.30 -1.26 -19.55
C ARG A 44 18.37 -0.09 -19.22
N PHE A 45 17.23 -0.38 -18.61
CA PHE A 45 16.22 0.63 -18.25
C PHE A 45 16.69 1.55 -17.12
N ALA A 46 17.57 1.08 -16.24
CA ALA A 46 18.16 1.87 -15.17
C ALA A 46 18.93 3.10 -15.71
N GLU A 47 19.51 2.99 -16.90
CA GLU A 47 20.24 4.07 -17.56
C GLU A 47 19.32 5.04 -18.31
N VAL A 48 18.03 4.72 -18.47
CA VAL A 48 17.07 5.58 -19.18
C VAL A 48 16.83 6.86 -18.37
N PRO A 49 16.98 8.05 -19.01
CA PRO A 49 16.77 9.33 -18.35
C PRO A 49 15.35 9.47 -17.74
N LEU A 50 15.25 10.18 -16.62
CA LEU A 50 13.95 10.39 -15.93
C LEU A 50 12.88 11.02 -16.84
N VAL A 51 13.29 11.85 -17.79
CA VAL A 51 12.36 12.45 -18.78
C VAL A 51 11.74 11.42 -19.69
N GLU A 52 12.49 10.40 -20.09
CA GLU A 52 12.00 9.33 -20.95
C GLU A 52 11.13 8.33 -20.17
N ARG A 53 11.49 8.02 -18.92
CA ARG A 53 10.63 7.25 -18.02
C ARG A 53 9.29 7.95 -17.79
N ARG A 54 9.31 9.29 -17.60
CA ARG A 54 8.10 10.10 -17.55
C ARG A 54 7.27 9.97 -18.83
N ALA A 55 7.89 10.05 -20.00
CA ALA A 55 7.19 9.91 -21.27
C ALA A 55 6.53 8.54 -21.43
N LEU A 56 7.17 7.47 -20.95
CA LEU A 56 6.57 6.13 -20.91
C LEU A 56 5.30 6.13 -20.05
N LEU A 57 5.35 6.68 -18.83
CA LEU A 57 4.18 6.73 -17.94
C LEU A 57 3.01 7.52 -18.56
N VAL A 58 3.29 8.58 -19.32
CA VAL A 58 2.25 9.34 -20.02
C VAL A 58 1.62 8.48 -21.12
N ARG A 59 2.40 7.77 -21.94
CA ARG A 59 1.86 6.86 -22.96
C ARG A 59 1.02 5.73 -22.35
N VAL A 60 1.44 5.19 -21.20
CA VAL A 60 0.64 4.20 -20.47
C VAL A 60 -0.70 4.80 -20.03
N ALA A 61 -0.71 6.05 -19.53
CA ALA A 61 -1.95 6.73 -19.14
C ALA A 61 -2.89 6.96 -20.33
N ASP A 62 -2.35 7.35 -21.48
CA ASP A 62 -3.11 7.54 -22.69
C ASP A 62 -3.77 6.21 -23.14
N LEU A 63 -3.02 5.09 -23.10
CA LEU A 63 -3.56 3.76 -23.42
C LEU A 63 -4.62 3.28 -22.43
N VAL A 64 -4.45 3.54 -21.13
CA VAL A 64 -5.48 3.22 -20.13
C VAL A 64 -6.77 3.98 -20.41
N LEU A 65 -6.68 5.24 -20.83
CA LEU A 65 -7.85 6.04 -21.22
C LEU A 65 -8.48 5.53 -22.52
N GLU A 66 -7.67 5.22 -23.52
CA GLU A 66 -8.15 4.70 -24.82
C GLU A 66 -8.87 3.36 -24.67
N ARG A 67 -8.36 2.47 -23.80
CA ARG A 67 -8.89 1.13 -23.57
C ARG A 67 -9.75 1.04 -22.29
N ALA A 68 -10.24 2.16 -21.77
CA ALA A 68 -10.93 2.21 -20.46
C ALA A 68 -12.16 1.28 -20.42
N ASP A 69 -12.95 1.23 -21.48
CA ASP A 69 -14.12 0.36 -21.57
C ASP A 69 -13.74 -1.12 -21.61
N GLU A 70 -12.72 -1.50 -22.38
CA GLU A 70 -12.20 -2.87 -22.45
C GLU A 70 -11.68 -3.33 -21.09
N ILE A 71 -10.88 -2.49 -20.39
CA ILE A 71 -10.35 -2.79 -19.07
C ILE A 71 -11.50 -2.97 -18.07
N ALA A 72 -12.50 -2.08 -18.10
CA ALA A 72 -13.67 -2.19 -17.23
C ALA A 72 -14.48 -3.46 -17.52
N ASP A 73 -14.64 -3.86 -18.80
CA ASP A 73 -15.36 -5.09 -19.17
C ASP A 73 -14.65 -6.34 -18.64
N VAL A 74 -13.32 -6.41 -18.71
CA VAL A 74 -12.53 -7.52 -18.15
C VAL A 74 -12.70 -7.58 -16.63
N ILE A 75 -12.57 -6.45 -15.93
CA ILE A 75 -12.74 -6.40 -14.47
C ILE A 75 -14.14 -6.88 -14.06
N VAL A 76 -15.18 -6.40 -14.74
CA VAL A 76 -16.56 -6.79 -14.48
C VAL A 76 -16.79 -8.27 -14.77
N ALA A 77 -16.20 -8.81 -15.83
CA ALA A 77 -16.33 -10.24 -16.16
C ALA A 77 -15.76 -11.13 -15.04
N GLU A 78 -14.60 -10.78 -14.49
CA GLU A 78 -13.92 -11.59 -13.46
C GLU A 78 -14.52 -11.40 -12.05
N THR A 79 -15.04 -10.21 -11.73
CA THR A 79 -15.45 -9.87 -10.35
C THR A 79 -16.95 -9.68 -10.18
N ALA A 80 -17.66 -9.46 -11.28
CA ALA A 80 -19.06 -9.06 -11.30
C ALA A 80 -19.38 -7.80 -10.44
N LYS A 81 -18.37 -6.96 -10.15
CA LYS A 81 -18.61 -5.65 -9.52
C LYS A 81 -19.37 -4.72 -10.46
N PRO A 82 -20.16 -3.77 -9.95
CA PRO A 82 -20.82 -2.78 -10.79
C PRO A 82 -19.80 -2.03 -11.68
N ARG A 83 -20.15 -1.79 -12.94
CA ARG A 83 -19.25 -1.11 -13.89
C ARG A 83 -18.77 0.27 -13.40
N VAL A 84 -19.60 0.99 -12.67
CA VAL A 84 -19.22 2.28 -12.05
C VAL A 84 -18.09 2.10 -11.04
N GLU A 85 -18.06 0.99 -10.30
CA GLU A 85 -16.97 0.67 -9.37
C GLU A 85 -15.69 0.32 -10.13
N ALA A 86 -15.75 -0.38 -11.28
CA ALA A 86 -14.58 -0.61 -12.12
C ALA A 86 -13.95 0.71 -12.57
N PHE A 87 -14.72 1.74 -12.90
CA PHE A 87 -14.18 3.06 -13.21
C PHE A 87 -13.63 3.79 -11.97
N THR A 88 -14.40 3.87 -10.89
CA THR A 88 -14.08 4.73 -9.74
C THR A 88 -13.02 4.14 -8.84
N THR A 89 -12.95 2.81 -8.72
CA THR A 89 -12.05 2.13 -7.77
C THR A 89 -10.85 1.44 -8.42
N GLU A 90 -10.83 1.33 -9.76
CA GLU A 90 -9.74 0.69 -10.50
C GLU A 90 -9.07 1.63 -11.49
N LEU A 91 -9.83 2.19 -12.44
CA LEU A 91 -9.25 3.06 -13.48
C LEU A 91 -8.81 4.42 -12.93
N PHE A 92 -9.62 5.07 -12.08
CA PHE A 92 -9.26 6.37 -11.52
C PHE A 92 -8.01 6.31 -10.64
N PRO A 93 -7.85 5.35 -9.71
CA PRO A 93 -6.60 5.19 -8.97
C PRO A 93 -5.38 4.98 -9.87
N ALA A 94 -5.49 4.15 -10.90
CA ALA A 94 -4.42 3.88 -11.85
C ALA A 94 -4.00 5.16 -12.60
N LEU A 95 -4.96 5.93 -13.11
CA LEU A 95 -4.72 7.19 -13.83
C LEU A 95 -4.16 8.28 -12.93
N ASP A 96 -4.66 8.40 -11.68
CA ASP A 96 -4.13 9.36 -10.72
C ASP A 96 -2.68 9.03 -10.36
N ALA A 97 -2.35 7.74 -10.17
CA ALA A 97 -0.99 7.29 -9.91
C ALA A 97 -0.04 7.65 -11.05
N LEU A 98 -0.41 7.35 -12.30
CA LEU A 98 0.40 7.69 -13.48
C LEU A 98 0.60 9.21 -13.62
N THR A 99 -0.48 9.98 -13.45
CA THR A 99 -0.44 11.44 -13.53
C THR A 99 0.45 12.04 -12.45
N TRP A 100 0.32 11.55 -11.22
CA TRP A 100 1.14 12.00 -10.10
C TRP A 100 2.61 11.64 -10.30
N LEU A 101 2.92 10.40 -10.71
CA LEU A 101 4.27 9.95 -11.01
C LEU A 101 4.90 10.76 -12.13
N ALA A 102 4.21 10.95 -13.25
CA ALA A 102 4.71 11.74 -14.38
C ALA A 102 5.04 13.18 -13.98
N ARG A 103 4.29 13.77 -13.05
CA ARG A 103 4.50 15.14 -12.56
C ARG A 103 5.63 15.24 -11.53
N ASN A 104 5.75 14.29 -10.62
CA ASN A 104 6.56 14.43 -9.42
C ASN A 104 7.86 13.60 -9.45
N MET A 105 7.87 12.43 -10.09
CA MET A 105 9.00 11.50 -10.11
C MET A 105 10.31 12.17 -10.58
N PRO A 106 10.33 12.99 -11.66
CA PRO A 106 11.59 13.58 -12.13
C PRO A 106 12.26 14.47 -11.09
N LYS A 107 11.47 15.16 -10.24
CA LYS A 107 12.00 15.98 -9.16
C LYS A 107 12.40 15.16 -7.94
N LEU A 108 11.59 14.14 -7.60
CA LEU A 108 11.82 13.33 -6.41
C LEU A 108 13.04 12.42 -6.54
N LEU A 109 13.31 11.90 -7.74
CA LEU A 109 14.45 11.02 -8.01
C LEU A 109 15.70 11.75 -8.53
N ALA A 110 15.62 13.08 -8.71
CA ALA A 110 16.79 13.87 -9.07
C ALA A 110 17.83 13.82 -7.94
N PRO A 111 19.14 13.88 -8.28
CA PRO A 111 20.22 13.93 -7.29
C PRO A 111 20.00 15.06 -6.29
N GLU A 112 19.91 14.73 -4.99
CA GLU A 112 19.75 15.70 -3.92
C GLU A 112 21.11 16.17 -3.41
N ARG A 113 21.36 17.48 -3.43
CA ARG A 113 22.62 18.04 -2.92
C ARG A 113 22.65 18.00 -1.40
N VAL A 114 23.62 17.28 -0.83
CA VAL A 114 23.92 17.28 0.61
C VAL A 114 24.91 18.39 0.91
N ARG A 115 24.60 19.25 1.88
CA ARG A 115 25.46 20.34 2.32
C ARG A 115 26.06 20.02 3.68
N TYR A 116 27.36 20.11 3.77
CA TYR A 116 28.06 19.96 5.04
C TYR A 116 28.05 21.26 5.83
N PRO A 117 27.50 21.31 7.05
CA PRO A 117 27.63 22.47 7.93
C PRO A 117 29.04 22.59 8.52
N GLN A 118 29.78 21.48 8.61
CA GLN A 118 31.11 21.41 9.19
C GLN A 118 32.15 22.12 8.29
N LEU A 119 32.90 23.06 8.87
CA LEU A 119 33.86 23.87 8.13
C LEU A 119 34.90 23.03 7.39
N GLN A 120 35.38 21.96 8.03
CA GLN A 120 36.39 21.04 7.49
C GLN A 120 35.92 20.20 6.31
N LEU A 121 34.59 20.14 6.07
CA LEU A 121 34.01 19.41 4.97
C LEU A 121 33.43 20.30 3.86
N LYS A 122 33.52 21.64 3.99
CA LYS A 122 32.92 22.58 3.02
C LYS A 122 33.54 22.52 1.62
N HIS A 123 34.77 21.97 1.48
CA HIS A 123 35.41 21.75 0.19
C HIS A 123 34.85 20.54 -0.56
N LYS A 124 34.13 19.68 0.11
CA LYS A 124 33.48 18.49 -0.48
C LYS A 124 32.14 18.83 -1.12
N ARG A 125 31.82 18.06 -2.14
CA ARG A 125 30.53 18.11 -2.83
C ARG A 125 29.85 16.75 -2.72
N ALA A 126 28.69 16.71 -2.09
CA ALA A 126 28.00 15.46 -1.90
C ALA A 126 26.57 15.50 -2.47
N HIS A 127 26.16 14.35 -2.94
CA HIS A 127 24.80 14.11 -3.45
C HIS A 127 24.24 12.81 -2.90
N LEU A 128 22.95 12.79 -2.67
CA LEU A 128 22.18 11.58 -2.46
C LEU A 128 21.52 11.20 -3.79
N LEU A 129 21.80 10.01 -4.26
CA LEU A 129 21.22 9.43 -5.47
C LEU A 129 20.17 8.40 -5.06
N TYR A 130 19.12 8.25 -5.86
CA TYR A 130 18.08 7.26 -5.67
C TYR A 130 18.17 6.22 -6.78
N GLU A 131 18.88 5.12 -6.51
CA GLU A 131 19.12 4.05 -7.49
C GLU A 131 17.96 3.03 -7.46
N PRO A 132 17.60 2.41 -8.61
CA PRO A 132 16.65 1.31 -8.63
C PRO A 132 17.12 0.13 -7.77
N LEU A 133 16.17 -0.63 -7.22
CA LEU A 133 16.45 -1.84 -6.45
C LEU A 133 16.82 -3.05 -7.33
N GLY A 134 16.49 -3.00 -8.61
CA GLY A 134 16.64 -4.10 -9.56
C GLY A 134 15.29 -4.65 -9.98
N VAL A 135 14.98 -5.91 -9.70
CA VAL A 135 13.67 -6.50 -9.99
C VAL A 135 12.80 -6.49 -8.75
N VAL A 136 11.56 -6.04 -8.90
CA VAL A 136 10.54 -6.05 -7.85
C VAL A 136 9.54 -7.16 -8.14
N GLY A 137 9.37 -8.08 -7.20
CA GLY A 137 8.26 -9.05 -7.22
C GLY A 137 7.00 -8.40 -6.69
N VAL A 138 5.90 -8.48 -7.43
CA VAL A 138 4.59 -7.97 -7.02
C VAL A 138 3.62 -9.14 -6.92
N ILE A 139 3.02 -9.36 -5.76
CA ILE A 139 1.99 -10.38 -5.55
C ILE A 139 0.71 -9.65 -5.15
N ALA A 140 -0.30 -9.73 -6.01
CA ALA A 140 -1.50 -8.91 -5.94
C ALA A 140 -2.77 -9.72 -5.65
N PRO A 141 -3.76 -9.09 -4.96
CA PRO A 141 -5.03 -9.70 -4.61
C PRO A 141 -6.05 -9.60 -5.76
N TRP A 142 -7.20 -10.19 -5.52
CA TRP A 142 -8.32 -10.25 -6.46
C TRP A 142 -9.39 -9.15 -6.30
N ASN A 143 -9.41 -8.45 -5.17
CA ASN A 143 -10.51 -7.51 -4.86
C ASN A 143 -10.46 -6.19 -5.67
N PHE A 144 -9.28 -5.71 -5.98
CA PHE A 144 -9.01 -4.65 -6.94
C PHE A 144 -7.94 -5.14 -7.92
N PRO A 145 -8.33 -6.01 -8.86
CA PRO A 145 -7.42 -6.82 -9.65
C PRO A 145 -6.60 -6.05 -10.67
N PHE A 146 -7.01 -4.82 -10.98
CA PHE A 146 -6.28 -3.93 -11.86
C PHE A 146 -5.57 -2.81 -11.08
N ALA A 147 -6.28 -2.07 -10.24
CA ALA A 147 -5.73 -0.89 -9.57
C ALA A 147 -4.53 -1.19 -8.69
N ILE A 148 -4.60 -2.25 -7.86
CA ILE A 148 -3.52 -2.59 -6.93
C ILE A 148 -2.25 -3.01 -7.68
N PRO A 149 -2.25 -4.05 -8.52
CA PRO A 149 -1.06 -4.45 -9.24
C PRO A 149 -0.55 -3.37 -10.19
N PHE A 150 -1.44 -2.72 -10.93
CA PHE A 150 -1.06 -1.68 -11.88
C PHE A 150 -0.34 -0.50 -11.19
N THR A 151 -0.87 -0.01 -10.08
CA THR A 151 -0.24 1.09 -9.33
C THR A 151 1.13 0.68 -8.80
N GLN A 152 1.26 -0.53 -8.23
CA GLN A 152 2.54 -1.04 -7.73
C GLN A 152 3.58 -1.19 -8.85
N VAL A 153 3.17 -1.71 -10.00
CA VAL A 153 4.02 -1.82 -11.21
C VAL A 153 4.42 -0.44 -11.71
N ALA A 154 3.48 0.51 -11.80
CA ALA A 154 3.77 1.88 -12.26
C ALA A 154 4.80 2.60 -11.37
N TYR A 155 4.69 2.47 -10.05
CA TYR A 155 5.66 3.03 -9.10
C TYR A 155 7.03 2.34 -9.23
N ALA A 156 7.09 1.02 -9.41
CA ALA A 156 8.32 0.28 -9.59
C ALA A 156 9.04 0.68 -10.89
N VAL A 157 8.32 0.75 -11.99
CA VAL A 157 8.84 1.19 -13.30
C VAL A 157 9.29 2.66 -13.26
N ALA A 158 8.53 3.54 -12.61
CA ALA A 158 8.92 4.94 -12.42
C ALA A 158 10.26 5.07 -11.68
N ALA A 159 10.48 4.24 -10.65
CA ALA A 159 11.76 4.18 -9.92
C ALA A 159 12.91 3.56 -10.75
N GLY A 160 12.63 2.96 -11.90
CA GLY A 160 13.61 2.33 -12.79
C GLY A 160 13.82 0.84 -12.55
N ASN A 161 12.91 0.18 -11.85
CA ASN A 161 12.95 -1.25 -11.61
C ASN A 161 12.29 -2.04 -12.75
N GLY A 162 12.71 -3.29 -12.92
CA GLY A 162 11.95 -4.31 -13.60
C GLY A 162 10.92 -4.95 -12.65
N VAL A 163 9.91 -5.59 -13.19
CA VAL A 163 8.82 -6.17 -12.38
C VAL A 163 8.47 -7.56 -12.86
N VAL A 164 8.27 -8.48 -11.89
CA VAL A 164 7.54 -9.72 -12.11
C VAL A 164 6.29 -9.68 -11.25
N LEU A 165 5.12 -9.63 -11.90
CA LEU A 165 3.81 -9.58 -11.28
C LEU A 165 3.19 -10.97 -11.23
N LYS A 166 2.82 -11.44 -10.04
CA LYS A 166 1.91 -12.57 -9.84
C LYS A 166 0.53 -12.03 -9.44
N PRO A 167 -0.43 -11.94 -10.37
CA PRO A 167 -1.81 -11.59 -10.03
C PRO A 167 -2.50 -12.73 -9.28
N SER A 168 -3.68 -12.46 -8.70
CA SER A 168 -4.48 -13.55 -8.15
C SER A 168 -4.96 -14.51 -9.25
N GLU A 169 -4.98 -15.78 -8.94
CA GLU A 169 -5.53 -16.85 -9.79
C GLU A 169 -7.05 -16.70 -10.03
N LEU A 170 -7.74 -15.93 -9.20
CA LEU A 170 -9.17 -15.63 -9.34
C LEU A 170 -9.44 -14.53 -10.37
N THR A 171 -8.44 -13.67 -10.66
CA THR A 171 -8.58 -12.52 -11.56
C THR A 171 -7.34 -12.35 -12.47
N PRO A 172 -6.95 -13.40 -13.19
CA PRO A 172 -5.72 -13.41 -13.98
C PRO A 172 -5.81 -12.57 -15.25
N LEU A 173 -7.02 -12.36 -15.83
CA LEU A 173 -7.20 -11.56 -17.05
C LEU A 173 -6.88 -10.09 -16.79
N SER A 174 -7.35 -9.52 -15.69
CA SER A 174 -6.99 -8.16 -15.25
C SER A 174 -5.49 -8.02 -15.02
N GLY A 175 -4.84 -9.04 -14.45
CA GLY A 175 -3.39 -9.08 -14.28
C GLY A 175 -2.63 -9.08 -15.61
N ALA A 176 -3.11 -9.82 -16.61
CA ALA A 176 -2.50 -9.87 -17.95
C ALA A 176 -2.52 -8.50 -18.66
N LEU A 177 -3.59 -7.72 -18.48
CA LEU A 177 -3.69 -6.36 -19.03
C LEU A 177 -2.57 -5.44 -18.52
N VAL A 178 -2.05 -5.65 -17.32
CA VAL A 178 -0.98 -4.81 -16.77
C VAL A 178 0.28 -4.93 -17.62
N GLU A 179 0.76 -6.14 -17.93
CA GLU A 179 1.91 -6.36 -18.82
C GLU A 179 1.65 -5.77 -20.20
N GLN A 180 0.48 -6.08 -20.76
CA GLN A 180 0.11 -5.65 -22.13
C GLN A 180 0.15 -4.13 -22.28
N LEU A 181 -0.38 -3.37 -21.34
CA LEU A 181 -0.40 -1.91 -21.36
C LEU A 181 1.02 -1.31 -21.37
N PHE A 182 1.95 -1.87 -20.58
CA PHE A 182 3.34 -1.40 -20.58
C PHE A 182 4.06 -1.76 -21.88
N VAL A 183 3.82 -2.95 -22.45
CA VAL A 183 4.38 -3.38 -23.73
C VAL A 183 3.87 -2.49 -24.85
N ASP A 184 2.57 -2.26 -24.94
CA ASP A 184 1.93 -1.43 -25.98
C ASP A 184 2.37 0.05 -25.87
N ALA A 185 2.68 0.53 -24.66
CA ALA A 185 3.24 1.86 -24.44
C ALA A 185 4.72 1.97 -24.87
N GLY A 186 5.35 0.87 -25.28
CA GLY A 186 6.75 0.82 -25.68
C GLY A 186 7.75 0.73 -24.53
N ALA A 187 7.37 0.08 -23.43
CA ALA A 187 8.35 -0.34 -22.42
C ALA A 187 9.32 -1.37 -23.04
N PRO A 188 10.58 -1.43 -22.57
CA PRO A 188 11.50 -2.48 -23.02
C PRO A 188 10.89 -3.87 -22.81
N ALA A 189 11.10 -4.75 -23.78
CA ALA A 189 10.65 -6.14 -23.68
C ALA A 189 11.16 -6.77 -22.38
N SER A 190 10.32 -7.54 -21.73
CA SER A 190 10.57 -8.21 -20.45
C SER A 190 10.80 -7.28 -19.23
N LEU A 191 10.61 -5.96 -19.35
CA LEU A 191 10.72 -5.05 -18.19
C LEU A 191 9.60 -5.30 -17.17
N VAL A 192 8.40 -5.57 -17.65
CA VAL A 192 7.23 -5.99 -16.86
C VAL A 192 6.83 -7.36 -17.36
N ARG A 193 6.80 -8.35 -16.49
CA ARG A 193 6.40 -9.73 -16.79
C ARG A 193 5.31 -10.18 -15.84
N VAL A 194 4.37 -10.97 -16.33
CA VAL A 194 3.32 -11.60 -15.52
C VAL A 194 3.60 -13.09 -15.38
N ALA A 195 3.63 -13.56 -14.14
CA ALA A 195 3.72 -14.96 -13.78
C ALA A 195 2.33 -15.47 -13.37
N GLN A 196 1.56 -15.98 -14.31
CA GLN A 196 0.24 -16.56 -14.05
C GLN A 196 0.36 -17.90 -13.34
N GLY A 197 -0.41 -18.10 -12.28
CA GLY A 197 -0.42 -19.32 -11.51
C GLY A 197 -1.00 -19.13 -10.11
N ASP A 198 -0.95 -20.17 -9.32
CA ASP A 198 -1.49 -20.25 -7.97
C ASP A 198 -0.49 -19.77 -6.88
N GLY A 199 -0.71 -20.20 -5.64
CA GLY A 199 0.16 -19.89 -4.50
C GLY A 199 1.58 -20.46 -4.62
N GLU A 200 1.80 -21.56 -5.37
CA GLU A 200 3.13 -22.14 -5.56
C GLU A 200 4.00 -21.23 -6.44
N VAL A 201 3.43 -20.65 -7.49
CA VAL A 201 4.10 -19.65 -8.33
C VAL A 201 4.43 -18.41 -7.51
N GLY A 202 3.52 -17.97 -6.61
CA GLY A 202 3.78 -16.86 -5.68
C GLY A 202 4.94 -17.17 -4.72
N ALA A 203 4.96 -18.36 -4.15
CA ALA A 203 6.04 -18.83 -3.27
C ALA A 203 7.39 -18.95 -4.01
N ALA A 204 7.37 -19.41 -5.26
CA ALA A 204 8.56 -19.45 -6.12
C ALA A 204 9.08 -18.04 -6.41
N LEU A 205 8.20 -17.06 -6.68
CA LEU A 205 8.59 -15.69 -6.91
C LEU A 205 9.30 -15.10 -5.69
N VAL A 206 8.76 -15.26 -4.47
CA VAL A 206 9.41 -14.75 -3.25
C VAL A 206 10.80 -15.36 -3.06
N ARG A 207 10.99 -16.63 -3.45
CA ARG A 207 12.27 -17.36 -3.34
C ARG A 207 13.20 -17.15 -4.53
N ALA A 208 12.78 -16.48 -5.60
CA ALA A 208 13.59 -16.30 -6.79
C ALA A 208 14.85 -15.46 -6.52
N HIS A 209 15.97 -15.83 -7.13
CA HIS A 209 17.23 -15.10 -7.03
C HIS A 209 17.19 -13.82 -7.87
N GLY A 210 17.69 -12.72 -7.31
CA GLY A 210 17.81 -11.45 -8.05
C GLY A 210 16.68 -10.46 -7.80
N LEU A 211 15.75 -10.76 -6.87
CA LEU A 211 14.79 -9.78 -6.40
C LEU A 211 15.45 -8.73 -5.50
N GLY A 212 15.16 -7.47 -5.75
CA GLY A 212 15.52 -6.34 -4.90
C GLY A 212 14.47 -6.03 -3.83
N LYS A 213 13.20 -6.40 -4.06
CA LYS A 213 12.07 -6.20 -3.14
C LYS A 213 10.88 -7.06 -3.51
N VAL A 214 10.02 -7.35 -2.54
CA VAL A 214 8.69 -7.92 -2.77
C VAL A 214 7.62 -6.95 -2.24
N LEU A 215 6.62 -6.66 -3.07
CA LEU A 215 5.37 -6.02 -2.68
C LEU A 215 4.30 -7.11 -2.61
N PHE A 216 3.70 -7.26 -1.46
CA PHE A 216 2.62 -8.21 -1.24
C PHE A 216 1.37 -7.48 -0.73
N THR A 217 0.24 -7.73 -1.38
CA THR A 217 -1.09 -7.32 -0.90
C THR A 217 -1.98 -8.54 -0.81
N GLY A 218 -2.53 -8.83 0.38
CA GLY A 218 -3.35 -10.00 0.62
C GLY A 218 -3.61 -10.30 2.08
N SER A 219 -3.88 -11.55 2.43
CA SER A 219 -4.18 -11.95 3.81
C SER A 219 -2.97 -11.85 4.75
N GLY A 220 -3.23 -11.61 6.04
CA GLY A 220 -2.18 -11.58 7.06
C GLY A 220 -1.44 -12.91 7.21
N GLU A 221 -2.13 -14.04 7.01
CA GLU A 221 -1.54 -15.37 7.04
C GLU A 221 -0.48 -15.54 5.94
N VAL A 222 -0.84 -15.29 4.69
CA VAL A 222 0.10 -15.39 3.55
C VAL A 222 1.19 -14.33 3.67
N GLY A 223 0.87 -13.13 4.14
CA GLY A 223 1.86 -12.06 4.36
C GLY A 223 2.99 -12.47 5.31
N ARG A 224 2.68 -13.22 6.37
CA ARG A 224 3.70 -13.76 7.29
C ARG A 224 4.60 -14.78 6.60
N LEU A 225 4.05 -15.65 5.73
CA LEU A 225 4.84 -16.61 4.95
C LEU A 225 5.75 -15.90 3.96
N VAL A 226 5.24 -14.88 3.26
CA VAL A 226 6.02 -14.05 2.33
C VAL A 226 7.17 -13.34 3.07
N ALA A 227 6.88 -12.72 4.22
CA ALA A 227 7.91 -12.04 5.02
C ALA A 227 9.01 -13.01 5.51
N ALA A 228 8.63 -14.20 5.97
CA ALA A 228 9.58 -15.20 6.42
C ALA A 228 10.49 -15.66 5.27
N ALA A 229 9.92 -16.03 4.12
CA ALA A 229 10.69 -16.49 2.97
C ALA A 229 11.61 -15.41 2.38
N ALA A 230 11.13 -14.16 2.29
CA ALA A 230 11.96 -13.04 1.84
C ALA A 230 13.08 -12.72 2.85
N GLY A 231 12.79 -12.82 4.16
CA GLY A 231 13.75 -12.58 5.25
C GLY A 231 14.93 -13.54 5.24
N GLU A 232 14.74 -14.80 4.86
CA GLU A 232 15.83 -15.79 4.69
C GLU A 232 16.90 -15.31 3.70
N ARG A 233 16.55 -14.40 2.81
CA ARG A 233 17.43 -13.88 1.76
C ARG A 233 17.74 -12.39 1.90
N LEU A 234 17.30 -11.76 2.98
CA LEU A 234 17.42 -10.33 3.23
C LEU A 234 16.76 -9.47 2.13
N VAL A 235 15.72 -9.99 1.47
CA VAL A 235 14.92 -9.24 0.51
C VAL A 235 13.90 -8.42 1.30
N PRO A 236 13.90 -7.08 1.18
CA PRO A 236 12.91 -6.25 1.86
C PRO A 236 11.52 -6.48 1.30
N VAL A 237 10.50 -6.38 2.16
CA VAL A 237 9.11 -6.51 1.77
C VAL A 237 8.29 -5.29 2.19
N THR A 238 7.27 -4.97 1.40
CA THR A 238 6.16 -4.13 1.81
C THR A 238 4.93 -5.01 1.87
N LEU A 239 4.28 -5.04 3.02
CA LEU A 239 3.09 -5.84 3.27
C LEU A 239 1.88 -4.92 3.44
N GLU A 240 0.92 -5.05 2.55
CA GLU A 240 -0.40 -4.44 2.63
C GLU A 240 -1.40 -5.57 2.90
N LEU A 241 -1.85 -5.64 4.15
CA LEU A 241 -2.63 -6.77 4.63
C LEU A 241 -4.07 -6.35 4.95
N GLY A 242 -4.82 -7.28 5.52
CA GLY A 242 -6.20 -7.04 5.91
C GLY A 242 -6.39 -5.92 6.92
N GLY A 243 -7.62 -5.52 7.10
CA GLY A 243 -8.06 -4.52 8.06
C GLY A 243 -9.32 -4.98 8.79
N LYS A 244 -9.75 -4.18 9.74
CA LYS A 244 -11.06 -4.24 10.39
C LYS A 244 -11.41 -2.83 10.82
N ASP A 245 -11.61 -1.98 9.81
CA ASP A 245 -11.59 -0.55 10.00
C ASP A 245 -12.79 -0.06 10.83
N PRO A 246 -12.52 0.77 11.86
CA PRO A 246 -13.56 1.37 12.65
C PRO A 246 -14.07 2.69 12.04
N MET A 247 -15.37 2.90 12.13
CA MET A 247 -16.06 4.17 11.91
C MET A 247 -16.56 4.71 13.25
N VAL A 248 -16.12 5.90 13.65
CA VAL A 248 -16.52 6.57 14.88
C VAL A 248 -17.51 7.68 14.55
N VAL A 249 -18.76 7.56 14.99
CA VAL A 249 -19.82 8.55 14.80
C VAL A 249 -20.10 9.25 16.11
N LEU A 250 -19.73 10.52 16.22
CA LEU A 250 -19.87 11.33 17.43
C LEU A 250 -21.25 12.00 17.48
N ASP A 251 -21.70 12.40 18.64
CA ASP A 251 -23.05 12.91 18.93
C ASP A 251 -23.46 14.15 18.12
N ASP A 252 -22.50 14.92 17.60
CA ASP A 252 -22.68 16.08 16.77
C ASP A 252 -22.57 15.81 15.26
N ALA A 253 -22.42 14.53 14.84
CA ALA A 253 -22.31 14.18 13.43
C ALA A 253 -23.56 14.54 12.63
N ASP A 254 -23.38 14.77 11.33
CA ASP A 254 -24.49 14.82 10.40
C ASP A 254 -24.99 13.40 10.14
N LEU A 255 -26.17 13.09 10.68
CA LEU A 255 -26.73 11.73 10.67
C LEU A 255 -26.88 11.19 9.26
N ALA A 256 -27.49 11.99 8.35
CA ALA A 256 -27.74 11.53 6.98
C ALA A 256 -26.44 11.23 6.24
N ARG A 257 -25.47 12.14 6.35
CA ARG A 257 -24.14 11.97 5.76
C ARG A 257 -23.38 10.78 6.38
N ALA A 258 -23.50 10.57 7.69
CA ALA A 258 -22.84 9.45 8.36
C ALA A 258 -23.43 8.10 7.93
N VAL A 259 -24.77 8.02 7.74
CA VAL A 259 -25.43 6.83 7.21
C VAL A 259 -25.04 6.57 5.75
N ASP A 260 -25.00 7.61 4.89
CA ASP A 260 -24.52 7.48 3.51
C ASP A 260 -23.10 6.95 3.44
N GLY A 261 -22.23 7.52 4.26
CA GLY A 261 -20.82 7.10 4.33
C GLY A 261 -20.66 5.66 4.86
N ALA A 262 -21.45 5.28 5.87
CA ALA A 262 -21.45 3.93 6.40
C ALA A 262 -21.89 2.90 5.35
N LEU A 263 -22.99 3.18 4.62
CA LEU A 263 -23.45 2.31 3.54
C LEU A 263 -22.39 2.11 2.47
N TRP A 264 -21.81 3.21 1.98
CA TRP A 264 -20.78 3.10 0.96
C TRP A 264 -19.54 2.39 1.48
N ALA A 265 -19.01 2.80 2.62
CA ALA A 265 -17.75 2.27 3.16
C ALA A 265 -17.83 0.79 3.59
N SER A 266 -19.03 0.29 3.95
CA SER A 266 -19.20 -1.11 4.37
C SER A 266 -19.61 -2.04 3.22
N PHE A 267 -20.21 -1.51 2.13
CA PHE A 267 -20.85 -2.37 1.15
C PHE A 267 -20.34 -2.24 -0.29
N PHE A 268 -19.61 -1.18 -0.66
CA PHE A 268 -19.04 -1.12 -2.01
C PHE A 268 -18.08 -2.31 -2.23
N ASN A 269 -17.95 -2.76 -3.47
CA ASN A 269 -17.25 -4.00 -3.83
C ASN A 269 -17.70 -5.22 -3.00
N CYS A 270 -18.98 -5.24 -2.59
CA CYS A 270 -19.54 -6.28 -1.72
C CYS A 270 -18.77 -6.39 -0.37
N GLY A 271 -18.26 -5.29 0.18
CA GLY A 271 -17.45 -5.26 1.40
C GLY A 271 -16.08 -5.90 1.29
N GLN A 272 -15.66 -6.30 0.09
CA GLN A 272 -14.36 -6.94 -0.17
C GLN A 272 -13.24 -5.90 -0.29
N VAL A 273 -13.04 -5.13 0.76
CA VAL A 273 -12.15 -3.96 0.81
C VAL A 273 -11.29 -4.03 2.05
N CYS A 274 -9.96 -3.99 1.88
CA CYS A 274 -9.01 -4.10 2.99
C CYS A 274 -9.20 -3.00 4.06
N SER A 275 -9.66 -1.82 3.66
CA SER A 275 -10.02 -0.70 4.53
C SER A 275 -11.52 -0.45 4.54
N GLY A 276 -12.35 -1.44 4.25
CA GLY A 276 -13.80 -1.36 4.42
C GLY A 276 -14.20 -1.19 5.89
N VAL A 277 -15.27 -0.43 6.14
CA VAL A 277 -15.79 -0.30 7.49
C VAL A 277 -16.49 -1.61 7.89
N GLU A 278 -15.94 -2.29 8.88
CA GLU A 278 -16.53 -3.50 9.45
C GLU A 278 -17.11 -3.27 10.85
N ARG A 279 -16.72 -2.18 11.55
CA ARG A 279 -17.15 -1.86 12.92
C ARG A 279 -17.52 -0.39 13.03
N ILE A 280 -18.76 -0.12 13.43
CA ILE A 280 -19.26 1.25 13.63
C ILE A 280 -19.54 1.48 15.12
N TYR A 281 -18.98 2.56 15.66
CA TYR A 281 -19.15 3.00 17.04
C TYR A 281 -19.92 4.31 17.08
N VAL A 282 -21.18 4.29 17.55
CA VAL A 282 -22.07 5.45 17.54
C VAL A 282 -22.28 5.99 18.94
N GLU A 283 -22.03 7.27 19.15
CA GLU A 283 -22.16 7.94 20.44
C GLU A 283 -23.60 8.30 20.76
N GLY A 284 -24.04 7.91 21.96
CA GLY A 284 -25.19 8.45 22.67
C GLY A 284 -26.52 8.41 21.91
N SER A 285 -27.08 9.60 21.71
CA SER A 285 -28.43 9.78 21.15
C SER A 285 -28.57 9.51 19.67
N LEU A 286 -27.46 9.49 18.93
CA LEU A 286 -27.47 9.20 17.49
C LEU A 286 -27.62 7.69 17.19
N TYR A 287 -27.41 6.81 18.16
CA TYR A 287 -27.37 5.36 17.90
C TYR A 287 -28.67 4.82 17.30
N GLU A 288 -29.83 5.03 17.95
CA GLU A 288 -31.10 4.47 17.46
C GLU A 288 -31.45 4.98 16.05
N PRO A 289 -31.47 6.31 15.79
CA PRO A 289 -31.81 6.79 14.46
C PRO A 289 -30.76 6.41 13.40
N PHE A 290 -29.48 6.24 13.78
CA PHE A 290 -28.43 5.79 12.87
C PHE A 290 -28.68 4.33 12.46
N VAL A 291 -28.88 3.44 13.43
CA VAL A 291 -29.10 2.00 13.18
C VAL A 291 -30.35 1.75 12.37
N GLU A 292 -31.45 2.45 12.70
CA GLU A 292 -32.71 2.33 11.97
C GLU A 292 -32.54 2.71 10.49
N GLN A 293 -31.95 3.87 10.22
CA GLN A 293 -31.73 4.33 8.84
C GLN A 293 -30.74 3.45 8.09
N LEU A 294 -29.62 3.04 8.73
CA LEU A 294 -28.63 2.17 8.12
C LEU A 294 -29.25 0.83 7.70
N ALA A 295 -29.98 0.19 8.62
CA ALA A 295 -30.61 -1.11 8.34
C ALA A 295 -31.71 -1.02 7.29
N ALA A 296 -32.55 0.04 7.30
CA ALA A 296 -33.58 0.25 6.29
C ALA A 296 -32.97 0.36 4.89
N ARG A 297 -31.92 1.20 4.74
CA ARG A 297 -31.28 1.45 3.44
C ARG A 297 -30.39 0.29 3.00
N ALA A 298 -29.76 -0.44 3.92
CA ALA A 298 -29.00 -1.64 3.58
C ALA A 298 -29.86 -2.71 2.88
N ARG A 299 -31.13 -2.87 3.29
CA ARG A 299 -32.07 -3.81 2.63
C ARG A 299 -32.37 -3.45 1.18
N GLU A 300 -32.19 -2.20 0.79
CA GLU A 300 -32.49 -1.69 -0.56
C GLU A 300 -31.28 -1.78 -1.50
N LEU A 301 -30.09 -2.13 -0.97
CA LEU A 301 -28.88 -2.22 -1.78
C LEU A 301 -28.86 -3.50 -2.60
N GLU A 302 -28.56 -3.35 -3.88
CA GLU A 302 -28.20 -4.44 -4.77
C GLU A 302 -26.68 -4.50 -4.92
N LEU A 303 -26.06 -5.54 -4.37
CA LEU A 303 -24.61 -5.73 -4.41
C LEU A 303 -24.21 -6.77 -5.46
N GLY A 304 -22.99 -6.65 -5.96
CA GLY A 304 -22.31 -7.73 -6.67
C GLY A 304 -22.07 -8.94 -5.74
N PRO A 305 -21.61 -10.07 -6.28
CA PRO A 305 -21.29 -11.26 -5.49
C PRO A 305 -19.96 -11.12 -4.73
N LEU A 306 -19.74 -12.02 -3.80
CA LEU A 306 -18.41 -12.35 -3.30
C LEU A 306 -17.62 -13.09 -4.40
N ILE A 307 -16.30 -13.05 -4.34
CA ILE A 307 -15.47 -13.57 -5.43
C ILE A 307 -15.48 -15.09 -5.56
N SER A 308 -15.72 -15.81 -4.48
CA SER A 308 -15.66 -17.28 -4.44
C SER A 308 -16.64 -17.86 -3.43
N GLU A 309 -16.91 -19.14 -3.57
CA GLU A 309 -17.68 -19.93 -2.59
C GLU A 309 -17.01 -19.92 -1.23
N GLU A 310 -15.71 -20.11 -1.18
CA GLU A 310 -14.92 -20.08 0.05
C GLU A 310 -15.07 -18.76 0.80
N GLN A 311 -15.05 -17.64 0.08
CA GLN A 311 -15.24 -16.32 0.69
C GLN A 311 -16.67 -16.12 1.21
N ARG A 312 -17.68 -16.63 0.48
CA ARG A 312 -19.09 -16.63 0.94
C ARG A 312 -19.25 -17.45 2.23
N ASP A 313 -18.69 -18.65 2.25
CA ASP A 313 -18.78 -19.56 3.39
C ASP A 313 -18.05 -19.01 4.63
N LYS A 314 -16.92 -18.31 4.43
CA LYS A 314 -16.23 -17.56 5.51
C LYS A 314 -17.16 -16.48 6.10
N VAL A 315 -17.79 -15.67 5.26
CA VAL A 315 -18.71 -14.62 5.70
C VAL A 315 -19.90 -15.22 6.44
N GLU A 316 -20.54 -16.25 5.89
CA GLU A 316 -21.64 -16.99 6.52
C GLU A 316 -21.24 -17.53 7.90
N ALA A 317 -20.08 -18.17 8.02
CA ALA A 317 -19.60 -18.74 9.28
C ALA A 317 -19.41 -17.67 10.37
N LEU A 318 -18.94 -16.46 10.02
CA LEU A 318 -18.78 -15.37 10.98
C LEU A 318 -20.12 -14.77 11.40
N VAL A 319 -21.09 -14.67 10.49
CA VAL A 319 -22.44 -14.18 10.80
C VAL A 319 -23.18 -15.19 11.68
N VAL A 320 -23.12 -16.49 11.34
CA VAL A 320 -23.73 -17.56 12.15
C VAL A 320 -23.15 -17.60 13.56
N ASP A 321 -21.84 -17.47 13.70
CA ASP A 321 -21.17 -17.37 15.00
C ASP A 321 -21.69 -16.18 15.81
N ALA A 322 -21.77 -15.00 15.22
CA ALA A 322 -22.29 -13.80 15.90
C ALA A 322 -23.74 -13.97 16.37
N LEU A 323 -24.59 -14.52 15.50
CA LEU A 323 -26.01 -14.79 15.85
C LEU A 323 -26.13 -15.81 16.98
N ALA A 324 -25.30 -16.85 16.97
CA ALA A 324 -25.25 -17.85 18.04
C ALA A 324 -24.80 -17.25 19.39
N HIS A 325 -23.99 -16.19 19.38
CA HIS A 325 -23.58 -15.41 20.55
C HIS A 325 -24.56 -14.28 20.93
N GLY A 326 -25.75 -14.26 20.32
CA GLY A 326 -26.84 -13.35 20.71
C GLY A 326 -26.92 -12.05 19.89
N ALA A 327 -26.10 -11.86 18.88
CA ALA A 327 -26.24 -10.75 17.97
C ALA A 327 -27.59 -10.79 17.21
N ARG A 328 -28.07 -9.63 16.77
CA ARG A 328 -29.28 -9.51 15.95
C ARG A 328 -28.96 -8.93 14.58
N ALA A 329 -29.41 -9.61 13.53
CA ALA A 329 -29.36 -9.06 12.19
C ALA A 329 -30.58 -8.15 11.96
N LEU A 330 -30.32 -6.86 11.74
CA LEU A 330 -31.37 -5.89 11.41
C LEU A 330 -31.58 -5.78 9.90
N ALA A 331 -30.60 -6.21 9.10
CA ALA A 331 -30.70 -6.41 7.66
C ALA A 331 -29.86 -7.61 7.27
N GLY A 332 -30.22 -8.33 6.23
CA GLY A 332 -29.46 -9.46 5.66
C GLY A 332 -29.26 -10.63 6.62
N GLY A 333 -28.04 -11.12 6.71
CA GLY A 333 -27.64 -12.22 7.58
C GLY A 333 -27.68 -13.60 6.91
N ARG A 334 -27.74 -13.67 5.58
CA ARG A 334 -27.82 -14.92 4.81
C ARG A 334 -27.44 -14.74 3.36
N ALA A 335 -27.11 -15.85 2.71
CA ALA A 335 -27.03 -15.92 1.26
C ALA A 335 -28.43 -15.97 0.64
N PRO A 336 -28.71 -15.21 -0.45
CA PRO A 336 -29.98 -15.27 -1.17
C PRO A 336 -30.06 -16.56 -1.99
N ASP A 337 -31.30 -17.05 -2.23
CA ASP A 337 -31.55 -18.22 -3.08
C ASP A 337 -31.47 -17.84 -4.57
N ARG A 338 -30.23 -17.73 -5.08
CA ARG A 338 -29.94 -17.48 -6.51
C ARG A 338 -28.58 -18.02 -6.91
N VAL A 339 -28.37 -18.19 -8.22
CA VAL A 339 -27.07 -18.58 -8.77
C VAL A 339 -26.01 -17.52 -8.47
N GLY A 340 -24.78 -17.95 -8.20
CA GLY A 340 -23.64 -17.09 -7.86
C GLY A 340 -23.37 -17.00 -6.37
N TRP A 341 -22.24 -16.39 -6.01
CA TRP A 341 -21.78 -16.34 -4.63
C TRP A 341 -22.23 -15.04 -3.93
N PHE A 342 -23.52 -14.77 -3.98
CA PHE A 342 -24.09 -13.58 -3.39
C PHE A 342 -24.29 -13.71 -1.88
N TYR A 343 -24.22 -12.59 -1.18
CA TYR A 343 -24.56 -12.44 0.23
C TYR A 343 -25.33 -11.14 0.46
N GLU A 344 -26.37 -11.17 1.29
CA GLU A 344 -27.19 -9.98 1.56
C GLU A 344 -26.40 -8.94 2.36
N PRO A 345 -26.57 -7.61 2.08
CA PRO A 345 -26.04 -6.54 2.93
C PRO A 345 -26.50 -6.72 4.37
N THR A 346 -25.56 -6.90 5.29
CA THR A 346 -25.85 -7.34 6.65
C THR A 346 -25.46 -6.30 7.68
N VAL A 347 -26.40 -5.93 8.54
CA VAL A 347 -26.20 -5.02 9.67
C VAL A 347 -26.46 -5.78 10.96
N LEU A 348 -25.43 -5.97 11.78
CA LEU A 348 -25.47 -6.66 13.07
C LEU A 348 -25.41 -5.66 14.22
N VAL A 349 -26.22 -5.89 15.23
CA VAL A 349 -26.21 -5.16 16.50
C VAL A 349 -26.15 -6.14 17.68
N ASP A 350 -25.85 -5.63 18.88
CA ASP A 350 -25.76 -6.41 20.10
C ASP A 350 -24.74 -7.57 19.99
N VAL A 351 -23.65 -7.35 19.24
CA VAL A 351 -22.60 -8.34 19.03
C VAL A 351 -21.80 -8.52 20.33
N ALA A 352 -21.65 -9.76 20.76
CA ALA A 352 -20.87 -10.09 21.94
C ALA A 352 -19.37 -9.83 21.70
N ALA A 353 -18.68 -9.35 22.73
CA ALA A 353 -17.26 -8.98 22.61
C ALA A 353 -16.32 -10.16 22.29
N ASP A 354 -16.74 -11.38 22.54
CA ASP A 354 -16.04 -12.64 22.26
C ASP A 354 -16.47 -13.31 20.95
N ALA A 355 -17.45 -12.76 20.23
CA ALA A 355 -17.83 -13.24 18.91
C ALA A 355 -16.67 -13.03 17.90
N ARG A 356 -16.44 -14.02 17.07
CA ARG A 356 -15.34 -13.99 16.11
C ARG A 356 -15.37 -12.77 15.19
N ILE A 357 -16.58 -12.32 14.82
CA ILE A 357 -16.76 -11.17 13.93
C ILE A 357 -16.24 -9.84 14.52
N GLU A 358 -16.03 -9.72 15.84
CA GLU A 358 -15.41 -8.53 16.44
C GLU A 358 -13.89 -8.49 16.24
N HIS A 359 -13.26 -9.63 15.93
CA HIS A 359 -11.81 -9.81 15.89
C HIS A 359 -11.29 -10.20 14.51
N ASP A 360 -11.98 -11.12 13.83
CA ASP A 360 -11.60 -11.63 12.52
C ASP A 360 -12.08 -10.69 11.41
N GLU A 361 -11.23 -10.41 10.42
CA GLU A 361 -11.63 -9.68 9.20
C GLU A 361 -12.70 -10.47 8.44
N THR A 362 -13.84 -9.84 8.19
CA THR A 362 -14.97 -10.46 7.48
C THR A 362 -14.73 -10.47 5.98
N PHE A 363 -14.28 -9.34 5.43
CA PHE A 363 -14.03 -9.13 4.00
C PHE A 363 -15.25 -9.46 3.14
N GLY A 364 -16.41 -8.97 3.56
CA GLY A 364 -17.71 -9.20 2.94
C GLY A 364 -18.74 -8.14 3.39
N PRO A 365 -19.98 -8.20 2.89
CA PRO A 365 -20.97 -7.15 3.07
C PRO A 365 -21.64 -7.21 4.46
N VAL A 366 -20.82 -7.15 5.52
CA VAL A 366 -21.29 -7.25 6.91
C VAL A 366 -20.66 -6.17 7.75
N VAL A 367 -21.45 -5.46 8.53
CA VAL A 367 -21.00 -4.44 9.47
C VAL A 367 -21.63 -4.61 10.83
N THR A 368 -20.83 -4.44 11.90
CA THR A 368 -21.33 -4.40 13.28
C THR A 368 -21.54 -2.95 13.73
N VAL A 369 -22.59 -2.68 14.49
CA VAL A 369 -22.89 -1.34 15.03
C VAL A 369 -23.02 -1.41 16.54
N THR A 370 -22.17 -0.70 17.25
CA THR A 370 -22.07 -0.70 18.70
C THR A 370 -22.33 0.69 19.26
N ARG A 371 -23.21 0.78 20.26
CA ARG A 371 -23.42 2.01 21.03
C ARG A 371 -22.24 2.26 21.95
N VAL A 372 -21.76 3.50 21.98
CA VAL A 372 -20.73 3.96 22.92
C VAL A 372 -21.20 5.14 23.75
N ALA A 373 -20.67 5.25 24.95
CA ALA A 373 -21.11 6.27 25.90
C ALA A 373 -20.60 7.68 25.55
N ASP A 374 -19.38 7.77 25.02
CA ASP A 374 -18.68 9.01 24.74
C ASP A 374 -17.53 8.81 23.73
N GLU A 375 -16.92 9.92 23.29
CA GLU A 375 -15.74 9.96 22.41
C GLU A 375 -14.60 9.06 22.93
N ALA A 376 -14.35 9.04 24.25
CA ALA A 376 -13.25 8.27 24.81
C ALA A 376 -13.52 6.76 24.72
N ALA A 377 -14.76 6.35 24.95
CA ALA A 377 -15.20 4.97 24.76
C ALA A 377 -15.12 4.56 23.29
N ALA A 378 -15.55 5.42 22.36
CA ALA A 378 -15.43 5.19 20.93
C ALA A 378 -13.98 4.95 20.49
N VAL A 379 -13.06 5.82 20.92
CA VAL A 379 -11.62 5.69 20.61
C VAL A 379 -11.01 4.42 21.21
N ARG A 380 -11.41 4.05 22.44
CA ARG A 380 -10.93 2.79 23.05
C ARG A 380 -11.40 1.58 22.24
N ALA A 381 -12.68 1.53 21.89
CA ALA A 381 -13.27 0.45 21.11
C ALA A 381 -12.66 0.36 19.72
N ALA A 382 -12.53 1.49 19.02
CA ALA A 382 -11.89 1.56 17.70
C ALA A 382 -10.44 1.02 17.71
N ASN A 383 -9.70 1.27 18.78
CA ASN A 383 -8.32 0.80 18.94
C ASN A 383 -8.19 -0.62 19.53
N GLY A 384 -9.30 -1.31 19.81
CA GLY A 384 -9.31 -2.58 20.51
C GLY A 384 -8.83 -3.79 19.72
N GLY A 385 -8.61 -3.67 18.41
CA GLY A 385 -8.16 -4.74 17.54
C GLY A 385 -6.65 -4.75 17.29
N VAL A 386 -6.20 -5.79 16.57
CA VAL A 386 -4.80 -5.97 16.13
C VAL A 386 -4.51 -5.26 14.82
N TYR A 387 -5.54 -4.90 14.07
CA TYR A 387 -5.47 -4.20 12.79
C TYR A 387 -5.34 -2.68 12.95
N GLY A 388 -4.91 -2.03 11.89
CA GLY A 388 -4.76 -0.58 11.87
C GLY A 388 -4.48 -0.05 10.46
N LEU A 389 -5.33 -0.41 9.48
CA LEU A 389 -5.19 0.07 8.11
C LEU A 389 -5.82 1.46 7.97
N GLY A 390 -7.10 1.57 8.19
CA GLY A 390 -7.82 2.83 8.17
C GLY A 390 -8.72 3.02 9.40
N ALA A 391 -9.28 4.23 9.53
CA ALA A 391 -10.33 4.59 10.48
C ALA A 391 -11.02 5.86 10.03
N SER A 392 -12.28 6.07 10.40
CA SER A 392 -12.94 7.35 10.15
C SER A 392 -13.61 7.92 11.39
N VAL A 393 -13.71 9.25 11.42
CA VAL A 393 -14.41 10.01 12.47
C VAL A 393 -15.42 10.95 11.84
N TRP A 394 -16.64 10.91 12.34
CA TRP A 394 -17.79 11.65 11.84
C TRP A 394 -18.26 12.64 12.90
N THR A 395 -18.14 13.92 12.62
CA THR A 395 -18.45 15.03 13.51
C THR A 395 -18.55 16.32 12.71
N ARG A 396 -19.31 17.30 13.16
CA ARG A 396 -19.31 18.64 12.56
C ARG A 396 -18.13 19.50 13.00
N SER A 397 -17.38 19.07 14.03
CA SER A 397 -16.24 19.82 14.58
C SER A 397 -14.91 19.33 14.03
N GLY A 398 -14.24 20.13 13.20
CA GLY A 398 -12.89 19.85 12.70
C GLY A 398 -11.83 19.74 13.81
N GLU A 399 -12.01 20.47 14.93
CA GLU A 399 -11.13 20.35 16.09
C GLU A 399 -11.29 18.98 16.76
N ARG A 400 -12.53 18.54 16.95
CA ARG A 400 -12.89 17.25 17.51
C ARG A 400 -12.35 16.11 16.61
N ALA A 401 -12.58 16.22 15.30
CA ALA A 401 -12.03 15.28 14.31
C ALA A 401 -10.50 15.18 14.41
N SER A 402 -9.80 16.30 14.44
CA SER A 402 -8.33 16.33 14.55
C SER A 402 -7.83 15.73 15.87
N ARG A 403 -8.54 15.94 16.98
CA ARG A 403 -8.21 15.38 18.29
C ARG A 403 -8.40 13.86 18.29
N VAL A 404 -9.50 13.36 17.76
CA VAL A 404 -9.80 11.92 17.67
C VAL A 404 -8.83 11.23 16.72
N ALA A 405 -8.62 11.80 15.53
CA ALA A 405 -7.71 11.23 14.53
C ALA A 405 -6.30 10.98 15.08
N ARG A 406 -5.77 11.86 15.92
CA ARG A 406 -4.46 11.64 16.56
C ARG A 406 -4.42 10.49 17.56
N LYS A 407 -5.56 10.05 18.08
CA LYS A 407 -5.68 8.95 19.04
C LYS A 407 -5.98 7.60 18.37
N LEU A 408 -6.52 7.60 17.16
CA LEU A 408 -6.81 6.37 16.41
C LEU A 408 -5.51 5.71 15.90
N ARG A 409 -5.42 4.40 16.06
CA ARG A 409 -4.26 3.59 15.68
C ARG A 409 -4.43 3.03 14.27
N ALA A 410 -4.41 3.91 13.28
CA ALA A 410 -4.56 3.56 11.88
C ALA A 410 -3.47 4.22 11.01
N GLY A 411 -3.22 3.66 9.84
CA GLY A 411 -2.33 4.23 8.84
C GLY A 411 -2.93 5.44 8.16
N SER A 412 -4.25 5.39 7.91
CA SER A 412 -5.05 6.51 7.38
C SER A 412 -6.24 6.81 8.29
N VAL A 413 -6.56 8.09 8.48
CA VAL A 413 -7.77 8.51 9.24
C VAL A 413 -8.49 9.59 8.44
N TRP A 414 -9.78 9.38 8.23
CA TRP A 414 -10.65 10.29 7.46
C TRP A 414 -11.63 11.03 8.36
N HIS A 415 -12.01 12.23 7.94
CA HIS A 415 -13.03 13.05 8.59
C HIS A 415 -14.23 13.21 7.67
N ASN A 416 -15.40 12.71 8.09
CA ASN A 416 -16.66 12.73 7.34
C ASN A 416 -16.54 12.11 5.94
N ASP A 417 -15.67 11.10 5.80
CA ASP A 417 -15.44 10.31 4.60
C ASP A 417 -14.71 9.00 4.97
N HIS A 418 -14.51 8.10 4.01
CA HIS A 418 -13.77 6.86 4.23
C HIS A 418 -13.14 6.35 2.91
N VAL A 419 -12.02 5.60 2.98
CA VAL A 419 -11.33 4.85 1.90
C VAL A 419 -10.73 5.69 0.76
N TYR A 420 -11.29 6.79 0.32
CA TYR A 420 -10.96 7.47 -0.94
C TYR A 420 -9.46 7.74 -1.17
N THR A 421 -8.63 7.73 -0.13
CA THR A 421 -7.19 8.04 -0.25
C THR A 421 -6.39 6.98 -1.00
N TYR A 422 -6.91 5.75 -1.18
CA TYR A 422 -6.29 4.80 -2.09
C TYR A 422 -6.34 5.29 -3.55
N ALA A 423 -7.39 6.00 -3.93
CA ALA A 423 -7.51 6.63 -5.25
C ALA A 423 -6.71 7.93 -5.38
N SER A 424 -5.96 8.33 -4.36
CA SER A 424 -5.16 9.57 -4.35
C SER A 424 -3.68 9.25 -4.20
N ALA A 425 -2.93 9.37 -5.27
CA ALA A 425 -1.49 9.11 -5.29
C ALA A 425 -0.66 10.07 -4.41
N GLN A 426 -1.24 11.21 -3.94
CA GLN A 426 -0.61 12.08 -2.98
C GLN A 426 -0.67 11.55 -1.55
N ALA A 427 -1.68 10.75 -1.23
CA ALA A 427 -1.87 10.18 0.09
C ALA A 427 -0.93 8.98 0.29
N THR A 428 -0.15 9.01 1.37
CA THR A 428 0.65 7.86 1.74
C THR A 428 -0.28 6.75 2.23
N TRP A 429 -0.14 5.56 1.67
CA TRP A 429 -0.95 4.40 2.04
C TRP A 429 -0.12 3.37 2.81
N GLY A 430 -0.74 2.67 3.76
CA GLY A 430 -0.15 1.54 4.49
C GLY A 430 -0.61 1.43 5.92
N GLY A 431 -0.65 0.19 6.41
CA GLY A 431 -1.18 -0.19 7.71
C GLY A 431 -0.20 -0.05 8.88
N ARG A 432 -0.70 -0.45 10.05
CA ARG A 432 0.03 -0.67 11.31
C ARG A 432 -0.42 -2.01 11.92
N GLY A 433 0.39 -2.56 12.83
CA GLY A 433 0.06 -3.82 13.50
C GLY A 433 -0.07 -4.96 12.48
N GLU A 434 -1.13 -5.73 12.58
CA GLU A 434 -1.36 -6.85 11.67
C GLU A 434 -1.88 -6.45 10.28
N SER A 435 -2.13 -5.16 10.04
CA SER A 435 -2.40 -4.64 8.69
C SER A 435 -1.15 -4.41 7.86
N GLY A 436 0.03 -4.77 8.37
CA GLY A 436 1.28 -4.78 7.63
C GLY A 436 2.20 -3.60 7.88
N TYR A 437 3.24 -3.48 7.05
CA TYR A 437 4.27 -2.46 7.14
C TYR A 437 4.84 -2.11 5.75
N GLY A 438 5.61 -1.04 5.68
CA GLY A 438 5.98 -0.38 4.45
C GLY A 438 4.98 0.72 4.09
N ARG A 439 5.18 1.35 2.96
CA ARG A 439 4.25 2.37 2.44
C ARG A 439 4.20 2.28 0.92
N THR A 440 2.98 2.45 0.41
CA THR A 440 2.73 2.65 -1.00
C THR A 440 2.22 4.07 -1.23
N HIS A 441 2.08 4.50 -2.47
CA HIS A 441 1.67 5.84 -2.87
C HIS A 441 2.61 6.96 -2.38
N SER A 442 2.38 8.17 -2.88
CA SER A 442 3.14 9.38 -2.59
C SER A 442 4.66 9.23 -2.79
N LYS A 443 5.42 10.22 -2.33
CA LYS A 443 6.89 10.15 -2.33
C LYS A 443 7.44 8.98 -1.49
N HIS A 444 6.70 8.55 -0.47
CA HIS A 444 7.14 7.48 0.42
C HIS A 444 7.12 6.13 -0.31
N GLY A 445 6.04 5.82 -1.06
CA GLY A 445 5.99 4.62 -1.89
C GLY A 445 7.04 4.64 -3.02
N LEU A 446 7.30 5.82 -3.61
CA LEU A 446 8.34 5.93 -4.64
C LEU A 446 9.74 5.70 -4.07
N TYR A 447 10.07 6.30 -2.92
CA TYR A 447 11.37 6.11 -2.26
C TYR A 447 11.55 4.69 -1.73
N ASP A 448 10.49 4.03 -1.31
CA ASP A 448 10.51 2.63 -0.85
C ASP A 448 10.92 1.63 -1.96
N LEU A 449 10.90 2.08 -3.21
CA LEU A 449 11.32 1.36 -4.42
C LEU A 449 12.68 1.80 -4.95
N THR A 450 13.47 2.52 -4.13
CA THR A 450 14.82 2.96 -4.46
C THR A 450 15.82 2.62 -3.35
N SER A 451 17.10 2.53 -3.72
CA SER A 451 18.22 2.44 -2.78
C SER A 451 18.95 3.78 -2.73
N PRO A 452 18.89 4.52 -1.61
CA PRO A 452 19.61 5.77 -1.50
C PRO A 452 21.11 5.53 -1.42
N LYS A 453 21.88 6.16 -2.33
CA LYS A 453 23.32 6.09 -2.38
C LYS A 453 23.94 7.46 -2.15
N PHE A 454 24.74 7.56 -1.10
CA PHE A 454 25.49 8.78 -0.83
C PHE A 454 26.79 8.80 -1.62
N VAL A 455 27.02 9.86 -2.40
CA VAL A 455 28.24 10.05 -3.20
C VAL A 455 28.90 11.35 -2.78
N ASP A 456 30.17 11.27 -2.35
CA ASP A 456 30.98 12.40 -1.95
C ASP A 456 32.15 12.59 -2.94
N HIS A 457 32.37 13.83 -3.34
CA HIS A 457 33.50 14.23 -4.19
C HIS A 457 34.42 15.15 -3.41
N ASP A 458 35.68 14.72 -3.26
CA ASP A 458 36.75 15.52 -2.75
C ASP A 458 37.71 15.94 -3.89
N SER A 459 38.10 17.21 -3.92
CA SER A 459 39.06 17.70 -4.93
C SER A 459 40.48 17.14 -4.77
N GLY A 460 40.76 16.53 -3.62
CA GLY A 460 42.13 16.08 -3.25
C GLY A 460 43.13 17.20 -2.99
N ARG A 461 42.66 18.47 -2.99
CA ARG A 461 43.54 19.65 -2.83
C ARG A 461 43.63 20.17 -1.40
N VAL A 462 42.77 19.68 -0.51
CA VAL A 462 42.73 20.09 0.90
C VAL A 462 43.23 18.95 1.75
N PRO A 463 44.27 19.15 2.58
CA PRO A 463 44.78 18.13 3.48
C PRO A 463 43.67 17.63 4.43
N VAL A 464 43.66 16.34 4.70
CA VAL A 464 42.65 15.71 5.57
C VAL A 464 43.28 15.49 6.95
N PRO A 465 42.96 16.31 7.95
CA PRO A 465 43.70 16.37 9.21
C PRO A 465 43.47 15.16 10.13
N TRP A 466 42.46 14.34 9.88
CA TRP A 466 42.19 13.10 10.62
C TRP A 466 42.83 11.86 10.01
N TRP A 467 43.66 12.01 8.97
CA TRP A 467 44.48 10.92 8.45
C TRP A 467 45.78 10.79 9.25
N PHE A 468 46.45 9.63 9.14
CA PHE A 468 47.74 9.40 9.78
C PHE A 468 48.80 10.42 9.37
N PRO A 469 49.78 10.68 10.25
CA PRO A 469 50.01 10.07 11.56
C PRO A 469 49.15 10.67 12.67
N TYR A 470 48.83 9.86 13.69
CA TYR A 470 48.15 10.31 14.91
C TYR A 470 49.23 10.67 15.96
N ASP A 471 49.18 11.91 16.46
CA ASP A 471 50.03 12.44 17.49
C ASP A 471 49.23 13.16 18.58
N GLU A 472 49.93 13.53 19.67
CA GLU A 472 49.28 14.26 20.79
C GLU A 472 48.76 15.65 20.38
N GLU A 473 49.45 16.29 19.43
CA GLU A 473 49.04 17.59 18.89
C GLU A 473 47.74 17.49 18.15
N ALA A 474 47.56 16.45 17.31
CA ALA A 474 46.28 16.16 16.65
C ALA A 474 45.18 15.88 17.67
N THR A 475 45.47 15.07 18.69
CA THR A 475 44.49 14.77 19.73
C THR A 475 44.02 16.02 20.46
N SER A 476 44.95 16.88 20.85
CA SER A 476 44.64 18.16 21.51
C SER A 476 43.81 19.10 20.61
N ALA A 477 44.22 19.20 19.33
CA ALA A 477 43.51 20.03 18.33
C ALA A 477 42.07 19.55 18.11
N PHE A 478 41.83 18.25 17.97
CA PHE A 478 40.48 17.69 17.81
C PHE A 478 39.62 17.86 19.07
N ARG A 479 40.22 17.72 20.27
CA ARG A 479 39.52 18.03 21.52
C ARG A 479 39.04 19.48 21.56
N GLY A 480 39.96 20.41 21.21
CA GLY A 480 39.62 21.84 21.16
C GLY A 480 38.52 22.15 20.14
N MET A 481 38.63 21.55 18.95
CA MET A 481 37.62 21.72 17.91
C MET A 481 36.26 21.14 18.33
N ALA A 482 36.21 19.99 18.96
CA ALA A 482 34.99 19.40 19.47
C ALA A 482 34.31 20.33 20.50
N GLY A 483 35.11 20.92 21.41
CA GLY A 483 34.58 21.88 22.39
C GLY A 483 34.03 23.17 21.76
N VAL A 484 34.60 23.64 20.66
CA VAL A 484 34.12 24.82 19.91
C VAL A 484 32.86 24.50 19.09
N LEU A 485 32.82 23.36 18.44
CA LEU A 485 31.70 22.97 17.56
C LEU A 485 30.46 22.57 18.34
N TYR A 486 30.65 21.79 19.39
CA TYR A 486 29.54 21.10 20.08
C TYR A 486 29.34 21.57 21.53
N GLY A 487 30.29 22.31 22.12
CA GLY A 487 30.16 22.81 23.49
C GLY A 487 29.20 23.95 23.64
N SER A 488 28.62 24.12 24.83
CA SER A 488 27.70 25.22 25.17
C SER A 488 28.40 26.58 25.27
N HIS A 489 29.71 26.60 25.59
CA HIS A 489 30.50 27.83 25.80
C HIS A 489 31.58 28.00 24.70
N LYS A 490 31.14 28.06 23.46
CA LYS A 490 31.99 28.08 22.26
C LYS A 490 33.13 29.09 22.28
N LEU A 491 32.83 30.34 22.63
CA LEU A 491 33.85 31.41 22.66
C LEU A 491 34.88 31.19 23.75
N LYS A 492 34.46 30.81 24.95
CA LYS A 492 35.36 30.49 26.06
C LYS A 492 36.26 29.31 25.74
N THR A 493 35.71 28.26 25.11
CA THR A 493 36.43 27.10 24.66
C THR A 493 37.42 27.44 23.52
N ALA A 494 36.98 28.25 22.53
CA ALA A 494 37.86 28.72 21.45
C ALA A 494 39.09 29.48 21.98
N TRP A 495 38.89 30.34 22.96
CA TRP A 495 39.96 31.09 23.58
C TRP A 495 40.92 30.18 24.38
N ARG A 496 40.37 29.25 25.18
CA ARG A 496 41.16 28.29 25.97
C ARG A 496 42.01 27.38 25.06
N GLU A 497 41.42 26.84 24.00
CA GLU A 497 42.02 25.87 23.11
C GLU A 497 42.69 26.52 21.87
N ARG A 498 42.91 27.83 21.88
CA ARG A 498 43.37 28.58 20.71
C ARG A 498 44.68 28.07 20.13
N ARG A 499 45.62 27.54 20.99
CA ARG A 499 46.92 26.99 20.52
C ARG A 499 46.71 25.72 19.70
N ALA A 500 45.86 24.80 20.19
CA ALA A 500 45.50 23.57 19.49
C ALA A 500 44.77 23.84 18.18
N LEU A 501 43.86 24.81 18.19
CA LEU A 501 43.15 25.24 16.96
C LEU A 501 44.07 25.87 15.93
N LEU A 502 45.07 26.63 16.33
CA LEU A 502 46.08 27.20 15.44
C LEU A 502 47.03 26.11 14.90
N ALA A 503 47.43 25.12 15.70
CA ALA A 503 48.21 23.99 15.25
C ALA A 503 47.44 23.19 14.19
N MET A 504 46.14 22.96 14.40
CA MET A 504 45.26 22.34 13.42
C MET A 504 45.17 23.16 12.12
N ALA A 505 45.05 24.47 12.20
CA ALA A 505 45.04 25.34 11.04
C ALA A 505 46.32 25.25 10.20
N LYS A 506 47.46 24.96 10.82
CA LYS A 506 48.74 24.72 10.10
C LYS A 506 48.71 23.39 9.34
N ARG A 507 48.05 22.35 9.86
CA ARG A 507 47.85 21.07 9.17
C ARG A 507 46.97 21.18 7.93
N TYR A 508 46.15 22.23 7.82
CA TYR A 508 45.32 22.55 6.66
C TYR A 508 46.02 23.42 5.60
N ARG A 509 47.23 23.88 5.84
CA ARG A 509 47.97 24.60 4.80
C ARG A 509 48.61 23.63 3.83
N PRO A 510 48.36 23.81 2.51
CA PRO A 510 48.97 22.98 1.47
C PRO A 510 50.50 23.08 1.48
#